data_f1801f07d3d49aab5d3975dd19e1b330
#
_entry.id   f1801f07d3d49aab5d3975dd19e1b330
#
_cell.length_a   1.000
_cell.length_b   1.000
_cell.length_c   1.000
_cell.angle_alpha   90.00
_cell.angle_beta   90.00
_cell.angle_gamma   90.00
#
_symmetry.space_group_name_H-M   'P 1'
#
loop_
_entity.id
_entity.type
_entity.pdbx_description
1 polymer ?
#
loop_
_entity_poly.entity_id
_entity_poly.type
_entity_poly.pdbx_seq_one_letter_code
_entity_poly.pdbx_strand_id
1 'polypeptide(L)'
;MCIRDSLKYTIQDRGIEWFRGEVQKRISFQLEPARPFHFTTIEDPFGWHECTDGTWFYGLHILSGRIKDVPGWPMKTALREIAEIHEGDFRLTPSQNVTISGVSTTKKAEIQAILDKHGLSHENDRSGLRLNALSCVALPTCVLALAESERDLPSILGKFETVLDEAGLHNDAISLRITGCPNGCCRPYLAEIGFVGKAPGKYALYLGAKYNGTRLNRLFSPSITIDDAVTRLTPIIKRYAKERQEGEGFGDFCDREILPADATFHSIGTQAA
;
A
#
# COMPACT_ATOMS: atom_id res chain seq x y z
N MET A 1 -8.32 -2.07 -20.91
CA MET A 1 -7.41 -2.22 -22.07
C MET A 1 -6.51 -3.43 -21.81
N CYS A 2 -6.75 -4.55 -22.49
CA CYS A 2 -5.87 -5.72 -22.40
C CYS A 2 -4.65 -5.45 -23.27
N ILE A 3 -3.55 -5.04 -22.67
CA ILE A 3 -2.30 -4.80 -23.39
C ILE A 3 -1.54 -6.12 -23.41
N ARG A 4 -1.85 -6.96 -24.41
CA ARG A 4 -1.12 -8.23 -24.66
C ARG A 4 0.32 -8.03 -25.09
N ASP A 5 0.71 -6.83 -25.44
CA ASP A 5 2.05 -6.43 -25.88
C ASP A 5 2.90 -5.84 -24.75
N SER A 6 2.46 -5.96 -23.48
CA SER A 6 3.28 -5.52 -22.35
C SER A 6 4.44 -6.47 -22.08
N LEU A 7 5.54 -5.94 -21.52
CA LEU A 7 6.77 -6.69 -21.22
C LEU A 7 6.50 -7.99 -20.45
N LYS A 8 5.52 -8.00 -19.50
CA LYS A 8 5.18 -9.20 -18.73
C LYS A 8 4.74 -10.37 -19.61
N TYR A 9 3.93 -10.11 -20.65
CA TYR A 9 3.51 -11.14 -21.58
C TYR A 9 4.65 -11.61 -22.49
N THR A 10 5.49 -10.69 -22.92
CA THR A 10 6.69 -11.04 -23.69
C THR A 10 7.62 -11.96 -22.91
N ILE A 11 7.81 -11.68 -21.59
CA ILE A 11 8.60 -12.56 -20.71
C ILE A 11 7.89 -13.89 -20.46
N GLN A 12 6.57 -13.88 -20.29
CA GLN A 12 5.78 -15.09 -20.11
C GLN A 12 5.89 -16.02 -21.32
N ASP A 13 5.82 -15.45 -22.53
CA ASP A 13 5.82 -16.21 -23.78
C ASP A 13 7.22 -16.71 -24.17
N ARG A 14 8.26 -15.93 -23.90
CA ARG A 14 9.64 -16.20 -24.36
C ARG A 14 10.60 -16.64 -23.27
N GLY A 15 10.22 -16.47 -22.01
CA GLY A 15 11.03 -16.78 -20.84
C GLY A 15 12.01 -15.67 -20.43
N ILE A 16 12.41 -15.72 -19.16
CA ILE A 16 13.31 -14.70 -18.57
C ILE A 16 14.71 -14.80 -19.14
N GLU A 17 15.20 -15.99 -19.48
CA GLU A 17 16.55 -16.16 -20.04
C GLU A 17 16.65 -15.57 -21.46
N TRP A 18 15.59 -15.70 -22.26
CA TRP A 18 15.53 -15.00 -23.54
C TRP A 18 15.62 -13.49 -23.33
N PHE A 19 14.88 -12.94 -22.37
CA PHE A 19 14.90 -11.50 -22.08
C PHE A 19 16.28 -11.04 -21.61
N ARG A 20 16.94 -11.78 -20.73
CA ARG A 20 18.32 -11.50 -20.29
C ARG A 20 19.29 -11.46 -21.48
N GLY A 21 19.16 -12.44 -22.39
CA GLY A 21 19.97 -12.49 -23.60
C GLY A 21 19.76 -11.28 -24.51
N GLU A 22 18.52 -10.80 -24.65
CA GLU A 22 18.22 -9.61 -25.45
C GLU A 22 18.74 -8.32 -24.80
N VAL A 23 18.71 -8.21 -23.48
CA VAL A 23 19.34 -7.10 -22.73
C VAL A 23 20.85 -7.15 -22.91
N GLN A 24 21.49 -8.32 -22.73
CA GLN A 24 22.92 -8.49 -22.84
C GLN A 24 23.49 -8.07 -24.22
N LYS A 25 22.75 -8.29 -25.30
CA LYS A 25 23.11 -7.85 -26.64
C LYS A 25 23.16 -6.33 -26.81
N ARG A 26 22.51 -5.57 -25.93
CA ARG A 26 22.32 -4.11 -26.03
C ARG A 26 23.13 -3.29 -25.03
N ILE A 27 23.79 -3.95 -24.09
CA ILE A 27 24.64 -3.31 -23.08
C ILE A 27 26.11 -3.65 -23.30
N SER A 28 27.01 -2.77 -22.89
CA SER A 28 28.46 -2.90 -23.09
C SER A 28 29.18 -3.69 -21.98
N PHE A 29 28.48 -4.07 -20.92
CA PHE A 29 29.02 -4.83 -19.78
C PHE A 29 28.32 -6.17 -19.63
N GLN A 30 29.00 -7.13 -18.99
CA GLN A 30 28.43 -8.44 -18.70
C GLN A 30 27.45 -8.38 -17.52
N LEU A 31 26.23 -8.92 -17.68
CA LEU A 31 25.29 -9.10 -16.59
C LEU A 31 25.82 -10.16 -15.61
N GLU A 32 26.00 -9.75 -14.38
CA GLU A 32 26.35 -10.68 -13.30
C GLU A 32 25.18 -11.61 -12.95
N PRO A 33 25.46 -12.79 -12.35
CA PRO A 33 24.41 -13.58 -11.72
C PRO A 33 23.65 -12.79 -10.66
N ALA A 34 22.36 -13.12 -10.47
CA ALA A 34 21.56 -12.50 -9.41
C ALA A 34 22.20 -12.77 -8.04
N ARG A 35 22.36 -11.72 -7.24
CA ARG A 35 22.81 -11.86 -5.84
C ARG A 35 21.64 -12.24 -4.95
N PRO A 36 21.82 -13.11 -3.95
CA PRO A 36 20.78 -13.37 -2.97
C PRO A 36 20.32 -12.05 -2.32
N PHE A 37 19.02 -11.80 -2.35
CA PHE A 37 18.41 -10.62 -1.74
C PHE A 37 17.01 -10.97 -1.25
N HIS A 38 16.67 -10.51 -0.05
CA HIS A 38 15.33 -10.64 0.52
C HIS A 38 14.76 -9.26 0.84
N PHE A 39 13.59 -8.97 0.31
CA PHE A 39 12.83 -7.80 0.73
C PHE A 39 12.28 -8.05 2.13
N THR A 40 12.61 -7.17 3.07
CA THR A 40 12.17 -7.26 4.47
C THR A 40 11.02 -6.31 4.78
N THR A 41 10.89 -5.23 4.01
CA THR A 41 9.79 -4.26 4.13
C THR A 41 9.41 -3.70 2.78
N ILE A 42 8.18 -3.19 2.67
CA ILE A 42 7.66 -2.41 1.54
C ILE A 42 7.23 -1.00 1.97
N GLU A 43 7.46 -0.66 3.22
CA GLU A 43 7.11 0.63 3.79
C GLU A 43 8.04 1.73 3.30
N ASP A 44 7.48 2.94 3.19
CA ASP A 44 8.31 4.14 3.05
C ASP A 44 8.96 4.46 4.42
N PRO A 45 10.18 4.98 4.44
CA PRO A 45 10.81 5.42 5.68
C PRO A 45 10.15 6.72 6.16
N PHE A 46 9.34 6.64 7.21
CA PHE A 46 8.67 7.79 7.81
C PHE A 46 9.54 8.49 8.86
N GLY A 47 9.31 9.80 9.04
CA GLY A 47 10.08 10.61 9.95
C GLY A 47 11.45 11.04 9.40
N TRP A 48 12.35 11.46 10.31
CA TRP A 48 13.68 11.96 9.96
C TRP A 48 14.69 10.83 9.78
N HIS A 49 15.43 10.89 8.67
CA HIS A 49 16.55 10.00 8.38
C HIS A 49 17.75 10.81 7.88
N GLU A 50 18.93 10.45 8.35
CA GLU A 50 20.20 11.00 7.88
C GLU A 50 20.68 10.27 6.62
N CYS A 51 21.13 11.03 5.63
CA CYS A 51 21.73 10.51 4.41
C CYS A 51 23.24 10.37 4.58
N THR A 52 23.88 9.57 3.73
CA THR A 52 25.33 9.34 3.77
C THR A 52 26.17 10.58 3.44
N ASP A 53 25.58 11.59 2.84
CA ASP A 53 26.20 12.88 2.52
C ASP A 53 26.03 13.94 3.63
N GLY A 54 25.43 13.57 4.77
CA GLY A 54 25.18 14.45 5.92
C GLY A 54 23.93 15.33 5.78
N THR A 55 23.19 15.21 4.67
CA THR A 55 21.86 15.81 4.55
C THR A 55 20.80 14.94 5.23
N TRP A 56 19.59 15.46 5.37
CA TRP A 56 18.46 14.77 5.97
C TRP A 56 17.31 14.64 4.98
N PHE A 57 16.46 13.64 5.19
CA PHE A 57 15.14 13.65 4.59
C PHE A 57 14.07 13.36 5.66
N TYR A 58 12.86 13.83 5.39
CA TYR A 58 11.67 13.55 6.17
C TYR A 58 10.64 12.82 5.32
N GLY A 59 10.31 11.59 5.70
CA GLY A 59 9.20 10.85 5.10
C GLY A 59 7.88 11.23 5.75
N LEU A 60 6.92 11.71 4.97
CA LEU A 60 5.60 12.13 5.42
C LEU A 60 4.52 11.23 4.84
N HIS A 61 3.71 10.61 5.71
CA HIS A 61 2.54 9.85 5.28
C HIS A 61 1.47 10.77 4.70
N ILE A 62 0.93 10.40 3.54
CA ILE A 62 -0.14 11.13 2.85
C ILE A 62 -1.25 10.15 2.50
N LEU A 63 -2.34 10.16 3.23
CA LEU A 63 -3.46 9.25 2.95
C LEU A 63 -3.98 9.42 1.51
N SER A 64 -3.96 8.35 0.73
CA SER A 64 -4.38 8.33 -0.68
C SER A 64 -3.59 9.31 -1.59
N GLY A 65 -2.44 9.80 -1.16
CA GLY A 65 -1.66 10.81 -1.91
C GLY A 65 -2.35 12.17 -2.06
N ARG A 66 -3.37 12.47 -1.25
CA ARG A 66 -4.19 13.67 -1.40
C ARG A 66 -3.68 14.83 -0.54
N ILE A 67 -2.87 15.70 -1.13
CA ILE A 67 -2.39 16.93 -0.51
C ILE A 67 -3.43 18.03 -0.72
N LYS A 68 -4.20 18.33 0.33
CA LYS A 68 -5.19 19.42 0.34
C LYS A 68 -5.36 20.00 1.75
N ASP A 69 -5.88 21.21 1.84
CA ASP A 69 -6.33 21.78 3.10
C ASP A 69 -7.78 21.37 3.37
N VAL A 70 -8.04 20.92 4.58
CA VAL A 70 -9.39 20.68 5.10
C VAL A 70 -9.49 21.31 6.50
N PRO A 71 -10.70 21.57 7.02
CA PRO A 71 -10.85 22.13 8.36
C PRO A 71 -10.08 21.31 9.41
N GLY A 72 -9.22 21.99 10.17
CA GLY A 72 -8.36 21.36 11.19
C GLY A 72 -7.12 20.63 10.65
N TRP A 73 -6.91 20.61 9.31
CA TRP A 73 -5.78 19.94 8.71
C TRP A 73 -5.25 20.67 7.46
N PRO A 74 -4.37 21.66 7.62
CA PRO A 74 -3.86 22.48 6.52
C PRO A 74 -2.60 21.92 5.86
N MET A 75 -2.64 20.68 5.37
CA MET A 75 -1.49 19.96 4.82
C MET A 75 -0.84 20.67 3.62
N LYS A 76 -1.66 21.17 2.67
CA LYS A 76 -1.15 21.89 1.51
C LYS A 76 -0.45 23.19 1.91
N THR A 77 -1.04 23.91 2.87
CA THR A 77 -0.44 25.15 3.42
C THR A 77 0.87 24.86 4.11
N ALA A 78 0.95 23.82 4.95
CA ALA A 78 2.18 23.42 5.62
C ALA A 78 3.30 23.06 4.63
N LEU A 79 3.01 22.25 3.62
CA LEU A 79 4.00 21.90 2.60
C LEU A 79 4.44 23.10 1.76
N ARG A 80 3.57 24.10 1.55
CA ARG A 80 3.94 25.36 0.91
C ARG A 80 4.88 26.19 1.79
N GLU A 81 4.58 26.34 3.09
CA GLU A 81 5.48 27.01 4.03
C GLU A 81 6.86 26.34 4.07
N ILE A 82 6.90 25.01 4.06
CA ILE A 82 8.17 24.27 3.98
C ILE A 82 8.89 24.58 2.66
N ALA A 83 8.18 24.60 1.52
CA ALA A 83 8.77 24.87 0.21
C ALA A 83 9.38 26.27 0.10
N GLU A 84 8.86 27.25 0.85
CA GLU A 84 9.40 28.62 0.88
C GLU A 84 10.78 28.72 1.55
N ILE A 85 11.12 27.79 2.44
CA ILE A 85 12.38 27.78 3.19
C ILE A 85 13.32 26.63 2.80
N HIS A 86 12.82 25.66 2.02
CA HIS A 86 13.54 24.45 1.66
C HIS A 86 14.24 24.60 0.31
N GLU A 87 15.52 24.23 0.26
CA GLU A 87 16.37 24.33 -0.93
C GLU A 87 16.56 22.97 -1.66
N GLY A 88 16.04 21.89 -1.09
CA GLY A 88 16.12 20.55 -1.66
C GLY A 88 14.87 20.16 -2.46
N ASP A 89 14.55 18.87 -2.47
CA ASP A 89 13.50 18.28 -3.30
C ASP A 89 12.30 17.78 -2.49
N PHE A 90 11.11 17.85 -3.12
CA PHE A 90 9.95 17.04 -2.73
C PHE A 90 9.86 15.83 -3.66
N ARG A 91 9.94 14.62 -3.11
CA ARG A 91 9.89 13.36 -3.87
C ARG A 91 8.61 12.61 -3.57
N LEU A 92 7.88 12.22 -4.62
CA LEU A 92 6.71 11.37 -4.50
C LEU A 92 7.13 9.90 -4.45
N THR A 93 6.54 9.14 -3.55
CA THR A 93 6.84 7.71 -3.43
C THR A 93 5.82 6.85 -4.18
N PRO A 94 6.17 5.59 -4.53
CA PRO A 94 5.21 4.65 -5.12
C PRO A 94 4.05 4.27 -4.17
N SER A 95 4.20 4.56 -2.88
CA SER A 95 3.19 4.31 -1.84
C SER A 95 2.33 5.53 -1.55
N GLN A 96 2.28 6.51 -2.47
CA GLN A 96 1.45 7.72 -2.41
C GLN A 96 1.87 8.72 -1.31
N ASN A 97 3.09 8.64 -0.81
CA ASN A 97 3.62 9.52 0.21
C ASN A 97 4.56 10.58 -0.37
N VAL A 98 5.07 11.46 0.49
CA VAL A 98 6.03 12.51 0.14
C VAL A 98 7.27 12.39 1.00
N THR A 99 8.43 12.53 0.37
CA THR A 99 9.71 12.68 1.05
C THR A 99 10.23 14.10 0.81
N ILE A 100 10.52 14.83 1.88
CA ILE A 100 11.21 16.14 1.85
C ILE A 100 12.69 15.84 1.95
N SER A 101 13.44 15.93 0.85
CA SER A 101 14.82 15.43 0.71
C SER A 101 15.83 16.57 0.56
N GLY A 102 17.09 16.32 0.92
CA GLY A 102 18.18 17.30 0.80
C GLY A 102 18.09 18.40 1.86
N VAL A 103 17.55 18.08 3.04
CA VAL A 103 17.42 19.02 4.15
C VAL A 103 18.77 19.18 4.85
N SER A 104 19.29 20.39 4.95
CA SER A 104 20.49 20.67 5.76
C SER A 104 20.20 20.53 7.25
N THR A 105 21.21 20.20 8.04
CA THR A 105 21.06 20.07 9.50
C THR A 105 20.52 21.37 10.13
N THR A 106 20.87 22.53 9.59
CA THR A 106 20.37 23.84 10.07
C THR A 106 18.89 24.03 9.78
N LYS A 107 18.37 23.53 8.67
CA LYS A 107 16.96 23.66 8.26
C LYS A 107 16.04 22.61 8.90
N LYS A 108 16.59 21.52 9.44
CA LYS A 108 15.81 20.45 10.05
C LYS A 108 14.87 20.96 11.16
N ALA A 109 15.37 21.80 12.06
CA ALA A 109 14.57 22.35 13.16
C ALA A 109 13.46 23.30 12.68
N GLU A 110 13.73 24.11 11.66
CA GLU A 110 12.73 25.02 11.07
C GLU A 110 11.59 24.23 10.39
N ILE A 111 11.93 23.21 9.63
CA ILE A 111 10.94 22.32 8.98
C ILE A 111 10.13 21.56 10.03
N GLN A 112 10.78 21.01 11.08
CA GLN A 112 10.08 20.36 12.17
C GLN A 112 9.07 21.29 12.84
N ALA A 113 9.45 22.55 13.10
CA ALA A 113 8.53 23.53 13.70
C ALA A 113 7.29 23.80 12.82
N ILE A 114 7.43 23.78 11.50
CA ILE A 114 6.28 23.92 10.58
C ILE A 114 5.41 22.66 10.63
N LEU A 115 6.00 21.47 10.61
CA LEU A 115 5.28 20.21 10.73
C LEU A 115 4.45 20.18 12.03
N ASP A 116 5.06 20.54 13.14
CA ASP A 116 4.41 20.60 14.47
C ASP A 116 3.30 21.66 14.52
N LYS A 117 3.57 22.86 14.01
CA LYS A 117 2.58 23.96 13.91
C LYS A 117 1.29 23.53 13.22
N HIS A 118 1.41 22.70 12.20
CA HIS A 118 0.27 22.24 11.39
C HIS A 118 -0.19 20.82 11.75
N GLY A 119 0.38 20.20 12.79
CA GLY A 119 0.01 18.85 13.27
C GLY A 119 0.43 17.70 12.34
N LEU A 120 1.31 17.95 11.36
CA LEU A 120 1.74 16.94 10.39
C LEU A 120 2.77 15.96 10.96
N SER A 121 3.47 16.30 12.02
CA SER A 121 4.39 15.39 12.70
C SER A 121 3.71 14.12 13.24
N HIS A 122 2.41 14.21 13.57
CA HIS A 122 1.61 13.07 14.07
C HIS A 122 1.06 12.17 12.96
N GLU A 123 1.26 12.50 11.67
CA GLU A 123 0.77 11.64 10.60
C GLU A 123 1.52 10.32 10.50
N ASN A 124 2.76 10.31 10.96
CA ASN A 124 3.57 9.10 10.99
C ASN A 124 3.28 8.21 12.22
N ASP A 125 2.46 8.69 13.17
CA ASP A 125 2.04 7.97 14.39
C ASP A 125 0.69 7.24 14.20
N ARG A 126 0.21 7.09 12.97
CA ARG A 126 -1.02 6.39 12.64
C ARG A 126 -0.86 4.88 12.78
N SER A 127 -1.98 4.17 12.81
CA SER A 127 -1.99 2.70 12.86
C SER A 127 -1.17 2.07 11.73
N GLY A 128 -0.59 0.89 11.98
CA GLY A 128 0.14 0.14 10.97
C GLY A 128 -0.70 -0.14 9.70
N LEU A 129 -2.02 -0.40 9.87
CA LEU A 129 -2.95 -0.52 8.74
C LEU A 129 -3.02 0.77 7.91
N ARG A 130 -3.18 1.94 8.56
CA ARG A 130 -3.34 3.24 7.88
C ARG A 130 -2.10 3.64 7.12
N LEU A 131 -0.92 3.45 7.70
CA LEU A 131 0.36 3.74 7.07
C LEU A 131 0.60 2.88 5.82
N ASN A 132 0.00 1.68 5.77
CA ASN A 132 0.12 0.72 4.66
C ASN A 132 -1.11 0.66 3.75
N ALA A 133 -2.02 1.65 3.85
CA ALA A 133 -3.22 1.71 3.04
C ALA A 133 -3.03 2.52 1.77
N LEU A 134 -3.51 2.00 0.64
CA LEU A 134 -3.49 2.68 -0.66
C LEU A 134 -4.88 2.69 -1.31
N SER A 135 -5.19 3.77 -2.01
CA SER A 135 -6.41 3.86 -2.82
C SER A 135 -6.16 4.49 -4.19
N CYS A 136 -6.98 4.20 -5.16
CA CYS A 136 -7.04 4.98 -6.39
C CYS A 136 -8.06 6.12 -6.26
N VAL A 137 -8.03 7.08 -7.17
CA VAL A 137 -8.91 8.26 -7.13
C VAL A 137 -10.41 7.91 -7.27
N ALA A 138 -10.73 6.86 -8.03
CA ALA A 138 -12.07 6.32 -8.30
C ALA A 138 -13.17 7.35 -8.64
N LEU A 139 -14.41 7.09 -8.20
CA LEU A 139 -15.56 7.98 -8.44
C LEU A 139 -15.44 9.29 -7.62
N PRO A 140 -16.03 10.38 -8.08
CA PRO A 140 -16.61 10.60 -9.42
C PRO A 140 -15.57 11.02 -10.47
N THR A 141 -14.29 11.06 -10.11
CA THR A 141 -13.23 11.62 -10.96
C THR A 141 -12.83 10.69 -12.10
N CYS A 142 -12.72 9.38 -11.82
CA CYS A 142 -12.31 8.39 -12.80
C CYS A 142 -13.53 7.81 -13.54
N VAL A 143 -13.61 8.04 -14.86
CA VAL A 143 -14.71 7.54 -15.71
C VAL A 143 -14.74 6.01 -15.85
N LEU A 144 -13.65 5.32 -15.48
CA LEU A 144 -13.57 3.85 -15.52
C LEU A 144 -13.97 3.20 -14.20
N ALA A 145 -14.19 3.99 -13.14
CA ALA A 145 -14.51 3.47 -11.83
C ALA A 145 -15.94 2.93 -11.77
N LEU A 146 -16.09 1.78 -11.13
CA LEU A 146 -17.37 1.12 -10.85
C LEU A 146 -17.82 1.34 -9.40
N ALA A 147 -16.89 1.65 -8.51
CA ALA A 147 -17.11 1.91 -7.09
C ALA A 147 -16.23 3.07 -6.61
N GLU A 148 -16.47 3.55 -5.41
CA GLU A 148 -15.62 4.54 -4.73
C GLU A 148 -14.34 3.87 -4.18
N SER A 149 -13.34 4.68 -3.85
CA SER A 149 -12.08 4.22 -3.28
C SER A 149 -11.47 5.28 -2.34
N GLU A 150 -10.89 6.36 -2.89
CA GLU A 150 -10.19 7.39 -2.11
C GLU A 150 -11.07 8.02 -1.03
N ARG A 151 -12.31 8.37 -1.34
CA ARG A 151 -13.19 9.10 -0.42
C ARG A 151 -13.74 8.21 0.69
N ASP A 152 -13.91 6.93 0.40
CA ASP A 152 -14.40 5.95 1.37
C ASP A 152 -13.28 5.41 2.26
N LEU A 153 -12.02 5.47 1.82
CA LEU A 153 -10.88 4.89 2.54
C LEU A 153 -10.77 5.33 4.01
N PRO A 154 -10.91 6.62 4.38
CA PRO A 154 -10.82 7.02 5.80
C PRO A 154 -11.85 6.33 6.70
N SER A 155 -13.09 6.18 6.20
CA SER A 155 -14.17 5.48 6.91
C SER A 155 -13.91 3.98 7.01
N ILE A 156 -13.41 3.37 5.92
CA ILE A 156 -13.05 1.95 5.88
C ILE A 156 -11.96 1.65 6.90
N LEU A 157 -10.90 2.47 6.90
CA LEU A 157 -9.81 2.31 7.86
C LEU A 157 -10.30 2.42 9.30
N GLY A 158 -11.12 3.44 9.64
CA GLY A 158 -11.65 3.58 10.99
C GLY A 158 -12.42 2.36 11.48
N LYS A 159 -13.18 1.68 10.60
CA LYS A 159 -13.87 0.43 10.95
C LYS A 159 -12.90 -0.71 11.26
N PHE A 160 -11.86 -0.87 10.45
CA PHE A 160 -10.84 -1.90 10.68
C PHE A 160 -9.93 -1.57 11.86
N GLU A 161 -9.56 -0.31 12.05
CA GLU A 161 -8.76 0.16 13.20
C GLU A 161 -9.44 -0.20 14.52
N THR A 162 -10.76 0.00 14.62
CA THR A 162 -11.52 -0.43 15.83
C THR A 162 -11.34 -1.93 16.12
N VAL A 163 -11.40 -2.77 15.09
CA VAL A 163 -11.22 -4.23 15.25
C VAL A 163 -9.77 -4.58 15.62
N LEU A 164 -8.81 -3.90 15.01
CA LEU A 164 -7.38 -4.12 15.28
C LEU A 164 -6.99 -3.66 16.69
N ASP A 165 -7.53 -2.54 17.14
CA ASP A 165 -7.33 -2.02 18.51
C ASP A 165 -7.86 -3.00 19.57
N GLU A 166 -9.09 -3.51 19.37
CA GLU A 166 -9.67 -4.55 20.24
C GLU A 166 -8.83 -5.84 20.25
N ALA A 167 -8.13 -6.15 19.16
CA ALA A 167 -7.28 -7.32 19.03
C ALA A 167 -5.82 -7.10 19.48
N GLY A 168 -5.44 -5.87 19.88
CA GLY A 168 -4.07 -5.52 20.25
C GLY A 168 -3.08 -5.45 19.07
N LEU A 169 -3.59 -5.17 17.85
CA LEU A 169 -2.86 -5.17 16.59
C LEU A 169 -2.70 -3.76 15.98
N HIS A 170 -2.83 -2.69 16.79
CA HIS A 170 -2.78 -1.30 16.32
C HIS A 170 -1.57 -1.00 15.43
N ASN A 171 -0.40 -1.47 15.86
CA ASN A 171 0.87 -1.20 15.18
C ASN A 171 1.28 -2.28 14.17
N ASP A 172 0.46 -3.32 13.99
CA ASP A 172 0.77 -4.36 13.01
C ASP A 172 0.68 -3.80 11.60
N ALA A 173 1.76 -3.97 10.84
CA ALA A 173 1.83 -3.55 9.45
C ALA A 173 0.98 -4.49 8.59
N ILE A 174 -0.26 -4.09 8.31
CA ILE A 174 -1.18 -4.81 7.44
C ILE A 174 -1.48 -3.96 6.21
N SER A 175 -1.20 -4.50 5.02
CA SER A 175 -1.46 -3.78 3.78
C SER A 175 -2.92 -3.91 3.35
N LEU A 176 -3.62 -2.76 3.23
CA LEU A 176 -4.98 -2.66 2.68
C LEU A 176 -4.98 -1.80 1.43
N ARG A 177 -5.48 -2.32 0.32
CA ARG A 177 -5.58 -1.54 -0.92
C ARG A 177 -6.96 -1.66 -1.53
N ILE A 178 -7.51 -0.52 -1.98
CA ILE A 178 -8.83 -0.44 -2.56
C ILE A 178 -8.80 0.27 -3.92
N THR A 179 -9.44 -0.31 -4.94
CA THR A 179 -9.58 0.31 -6.26
C THR A 179 -11.04 0.35 -6.69
N GLY A 180 -11.40 1.38 -7.45
CA GLY A 180 -12.74 1.54 -8.00
C GLY A 180 -13.09 0.59 -9.14
N CYS A 181 -12.13 -0.13 -9.73
CA CYS A 181 -12.36 -1.07 -10.84
C CYS A 181 -11.23 -2.09 -10.99
N PRO A 182 -11.38 -3.13 -11.85
CA PRO A 182 -10.37 -4.17 -12.07
C PRO A 182 -9.03 -3.72 -12.68
N ASN A 183 -8.91 -2.47 -13.14
CA ASN A 183 -7.62 -1.95 -13.62
C ASN A 183 -6.51 -1.94 -12.55
N GLY A 184 -6.88 -1.95 -11.26
CA GLY A 184 -5.96 -2.20 -10.17
C GLY A 184 -4.90 -1.13 -9.95
N CYS A 185 -5.22 0.16 -10.17
CA CYS A 185 -4.26 1.28 -10.17
C CYS A 185 -3.44 1.40 -8.87
N CYS A 186 -4.00 1.04 -7.69
CA CYS A 186 -3.26 0.99 -6.43
C CYS A 186 -2.74 -0.41 -6.08
N ARG A 187 -2.66 -1.31 -7.04
CA ARG A 187 -2.10 -2.67 -6.88
C ARG A 187 -2.82 -3.50 -5.79
N PRO A 188 -4.17 -3.64 -5.82
CA PRO A 188 -4.91 -4.33 -4.77
C PRO A 188 -4.53 -5.81 -4.66
N TYR A 189 -4.03 -6.39 -5.73
CA TYR A 189 -3.65 -7.81 -5.79
C TYR A 189 -2.33 -8.14 -5.08
N LEU A 190 -1.58 -7.10 -4.67
CA LEU A 190 -0.37 -7.21 -3.86
C LEU A 190 -0.62 -6.90 -2.38
N ALA A 191 -1.87 -6.67 -1.98
CA ALA A 191 -2.21 -6.35 -0.59
C ALA A 191 -2.72 -7.58 0.16
N GLU A 192 -2.46 -7.64 1.45
CA GLU A 192 -2.99 -8.67 2.32
C GLU A 192 -4.52 -8.63 2.39
N ILE A 193 -5.10 -7.39 2.30
CA ILE A 193 -6.52 -7.12 2.13
C ILE A 193 -6.71 -6.26 0.87
N GLY A 194 -7.26 -6.84 -0.19
CA GLY A 194 -7.46 -6.17 -1.47
C GLY A 194 -8.93 -6.02 -1.83
N PHE A 195 -9.40 -4.79 -2.05
CA PHE A 195 -10.75 -4.50 -2.54
C PHE A 195 -10.72 -4.04 -3.99
N VAL A 196 -11.56 -4.64 -4.82
CA VAL A 196 -11.68 -4.30 -6.25
C VAL A 196 -13.13 -4.00 -6.59
N GLY A 197 -13.42 -2.77 -6.99
CA GLY A 197 -14.77 -2.30 -7.32
C GLY A 197 -15.43 -3.13 -8.43
N LYS A 198 -16.69 -3.50 -8.19
CA LYS A 198 -17.57 -4.27 -9.10
C LYS A 198 -18.80 -3.51 -9.51
N ALA A 199 -19.38 -2.74 -8.57
CA ALA A 199 -20.54 -1.88 -8.73
C ALA A 199 -20.55 -0.86 -7.58
N PRO A 200 -21.39 0.17 -7.58
CA PRO A 200 -21.49 1.11 -6.47
C PRO A 200 -21.67 0.40 -5.12
N GLY A 201 -20.74 0.64 -4.18
CA GLY A 201 -20.71 0.02 -2.86
C GLY A 201 -20.42 -1.49 -2.82
N LYS A 202 -20.06 -2.10 -3.93
CA LYS A 202 -19.76 -3.54 -4.05
C LYS A 202 -18.33 -3.76 -4.56
N TYR A 203 -17.64 -4.67 -3.89
CA TYR A 203 -16.23 -4.99 -4.17
C TYR A 203 -16.01 -6.50 -4.24
N ALA A 204 -15.10 -6.95 -5.08
CA ALA A 204 -14.48 -8.25 -4.87
C ALA A 204 -13.41 -8.09 -3.79
N LEU A 205 -13.37 -9.01 -2.83
CA LEU A 205 -12.43 -9.06 -1.74
C LEU A 205 -11.40 -10.16 -1.98
N TYR A 206 -10.14 -9.79 -1.90
CA TYR A 206 -8.99 -10.67 -2.05
C TYR A 206 -8.18 -10.68 -0.75
N LEU A 207 -7.66 -11.85 -0.36
CA LEU A 207 -6.83 -12.04 0.83
C LEU A 207 -5.59 -12.86 0.52
N GLY A 208 -4.59 -12.81 1.40
CA GLY A 208 -3.49 -13.75 1.42
C GLY A 208 -2.28 -13.36 0.57
N ALA A 209 -2.13 -12.10 0.13
CA ALA A 209 -0.84 -11.66 -0.41
C ALA A 209 0.23 -11.69 0.68
N LYS A 210 1.47 -11.93 0.30
CA LYS A 210 2.59 -11.75 1.21
C LYS A 210 2.92 -10.27 1.34
N TYR A 211 3.14 -9.78 2.57
CA TYR A 211 3.39 -8.37 2.85
C TYR A 211 4.49 -7.76 1.97
N ASN A 212 5.58 -8.48 1.75
CA ASN A 212 6.70 -8.05 0.90
C ASN A 212 6.43 -8.11 -0.62
N GLY A 213 5.21 -8.45 -1.05
CA GLY A 213 4.78 -8.46 -2.45
C GLY A 213 5.24 -9.66 -3.28
N THR A 214 5.83 -10.69 -2.67
CA THR A 214 6.33 -11.89 -3.40
C THR A 214 5.28 -12.96 -3.67
N ARG A 215 4.08 -12.84 -3.10
CA ARG A 215 2.89 -13.66 -3.37
C ARG A 215 1.69 -12.77 -3.59
N LEU A 216 0.91 -13.03 -4.65
CA LEU A 216 -0.38 -12.37 -4.90
C LEU A 216 -1.45 -12.91 -3.95
N ASN A 217 -2.46 -12.08 -3.68
CA ASN A 217 -3.65 -12.51 -2.98
C ASN A 217 -4.57 -13.38 -3.87
N ARG A 218 -5.53 -14.04 -3.24
CA ARG A 218 -6.51 -14.90 -3.87
C ARG A 218 -7.94 -14.41 -3.56
N LEU A 219 -8.88 -14.74 -4.44
CA LEU A 219 -10.27 -14.32 -4.28
C LEU A 219 -10.89 -14.95 -3.03
N PHE A 220 -11.36 -14.11 -2.10
CA PHE A 220 -12.06 -14.53 -0.88
C PHE A 220 -13.57 -14.34 -1.00
N SER A 221 -14.01 -13.28 -1.68
CA SER A 221 -15.44 -13.05 -1.95
C SER A 221 -15.61 -12.33 -3.29
N PRO A 222 -16.43 -12.84 -4.21
CA PRO A 222 -16.61 -12.26 -5.54
C PRO A 222 -17.40 -10.95 -5.53
N SER A 223 -18.22 -10.71 -4.47
CA SER A 223 -18.97 -9.48 -4.30
C SER A 223 -19.36 -9.31 -2.83
N ILE A 224 -18.96 -8.20 -2.24
CA ILE A 224 -19.19 -7.90 -0.82
C ILE A 224 -19.32 -6.39 -0.62
N THR A 225 -20.07 -5.94 0.39
CA THR A 225 -20.02 -4.56 0.89
C THR A 225 -18.87 -4.39 1.88
N ILE A 226 -18.48 -3.15 2.18
CA ILE A 226 -17.45 -2.89 3.20
C ILE A 226 -17.91 -3.37 4.58
N ASP A 227 -19.16 -3.14 4.96
CA ASP A 227 -19.68 -3.55 6.28
C ASP A 227 -19.71 -5.08 6.43
N ASP A 228 -20.14 -5.80 5.40
CA ASP A 228 -20.08 -7.26 5.38
C ASP A 228 -18.61 -7.75 5.41
N ALA A 229 -17.70 -7.06 4.75
CA ALA A 229 -16.28 -7.41 4.77
C ALA A 229 -15.69 -7.22 6.18
N VAL A 230 -15.97 -6.11 6.86
CA VAL A 230 -15.55 -5.89 8.27
C VAL A 230 -16.12 -7.00 9.15
N THR A 231 -17.42 -7.31 9.02
CA THR A 231 -18.07 -8.37 9.79
C THR A 231 -17.40 -9.74 9.57
N ARG A 232 -17.10 -10.10 8.32
CA ARG A 232 -16.45 -11.38 8.00
C ARG A 232 -14.97 -11.43 8.39
N LEU A 233 -14.25 -10.31 8.31
CA LEU A 233 -12.83 -10.26 8.66
C LEU A 233 -12.57 -10.12 10.15
N THR A 234 -13.52 -9.59 10.93
CA THR A 234 -13.39 -9.45 12.39
C THR A 234 -12.97 -10.76 13.09
N PRO A 235 -13.67 -11.90 12.92
CA PRO A 235 -13.24 -13.16 13.54
C PRO A 235 -11.88 -13.64 13.03
N ILE A 236 -11.53 -13.37 11.76
CA ILE A 236 -10.24 -13.74 11.18
C ILE A 236 -9.11 -12.93 11.82
N ILE A 237 -9.30 -11.62 11.97
CA ILE A 237 -8.34 -10.73 12.64
C ILE A 237 -8.13 -11.15 14.10
N LYS A 238 -9.22 -11.48 14.83
CA LYS A 238 -9.15 -11.95 16.22
C LYS A 238 -8.46 -13.33 16.34
N ARG A 239 -8.61 -14.20 15.33
CA ARG A 239 -7.84 -15.45 15.24
C ARG A 239 -6.38 -15.19 14.96
N TYR A 240 -6.07 -14.35 13.99
CA TYR A 240 -4.69 -13.94 13.67
C TYR A 240 -3.95 -13.44 14.92
N ALA A 241 -4.57 -12.57 15.71
CA ALA A 241 -3.95 -12.07 16.95
C ALA A 241 -3.54 -13.18 17.92
N LYS A 242 -4.24 -14.32 17.94
CA LYS A 242 -4.03 -15.42 18.89
C LYS A 242 -3.22 -16.59 18.32
N GLU A 243 -3.35 -16.83 17.01
CA GLU A 243 -2.92 -18.08 16.37
C GLU A 243 -1.74 -17.85 15.40
N ARG A 244 -1.30 -16.59 15.20
CA ARG A 244 -0.17 -16.29 14.31
C ARG A 244 1.13 -16.89 14.84
N GLN A 245 1.96 -17.35 13.92
CA GLN A 245 3.32 -17.78 14.20
C GLN A 245 4.25 -16.58 14.37
N GLU A 246 5.42 -16.79 14.94
CA GLU A 246 6.43 -15.76 15.09
C GLU A 246 6.85 -15.21 13.72
N GLY A 247 6.76 -13.88 13.54
CA GLY A 247 7.07 -13.20 12.27
C GLY A 247 6.05 -13.40 11.15
N GLU A 248 4.92 -14.06 11.41
CA GLU A 248 3.88 -14.28 10.42
C GLU A 248 3.02 -13.02 10.23
N GLY A 249 2.94 -12.52 8.98
CA GLY A 249 2.05 -11.42 8.60
C GLY A 249 0.60 -11.89 8.43
N PHE A 250 -0.35 -10.94 8.42
CA PHE A 250 -1.78 -11.23 8.28
C PHE A 250 -2.10 -11.99 6.98
N GLY A 251 -1.46 -11.61 5.88
CA GLY A 251 -1.65 -12.29 4.59
C GLY A 251 -1.12 -13.73 4.59
N ASP A 252 0.01 -13.99 5.27
CA ASP A 252 0.55 -15.34 5.40
C ASP A 252 -0.38 -16.21 6.26
N PHE A 253 -0.92 -15.67 7.35
CA PHE A 253 -1.93 -16.34 8.17
C PHE A 253 -3.20 -16.66 7.36
N CYS A 254 -3.70 -15.69 6.58
CA CYS A 254 -4.86 -15.93 5.72
C CYS A 254 -4.61 -17.01 4.67
N ASP A 255 -3.40 -17.03 4.09
CA ASP A 255 -3.01 -18.05 3.11
C ASP A 255 -2.97 -19.46 3.72
N ARG A 256 -2.47 -19.58 4.95
CA ARG A 256 -2.31 -20.83 5.68
C ARG A 256 -3.62 -21.36 6.29
N GLU A 257 -4.42 -20.48 6.91
CA GLU A 257 -5.53 -20.89 7.79
C GLU A 257 -6.93 -20.60 7.25
N ILE A 258 -7.07 -19.67 6.32
CA ILE A 258 -8.37 -19.14 5.92
C ILE A 258 -8.74 -19.50 4.50
N LEU A 259 -7.77 -19.40 3.59
CA LEU A 259 -8.03 -19.64 2.17
C LEU A 259 -7.97 -21.13 1.86
N PRO A 260 -8.99 -21.69 1.13
CA PRO A 260 -8.93 -23.04 0.65
C PRO A 260 -7.70 -23.29 -0.23
N ALA A 261 -7.14 -24.49 -0.17
CA ALA A 261 -5.96 -24.85 -0.97
C ALA A 261 -6.20 -24.70 -2.48
N ASP A 262 -7.43 -24.89 -2.93
CA ASP A 262 -7.86 -24.74 -4.32
C ASP A 262 -8.37 -23.32 -4.67
N ALA A 263 -8.33 -22.38 -3.73
CA ALA A 263 -8.62 -20.98 -4.03
C ALA A 263 -7.61 -20.43 -5.03
N THR A 264 -8.09 -19.66 -6.00
CA THR A 264 -7.26 -19.06 -7.04
C THR A 264 -7.51 -17.57 -7.13
N PHE A 265 -6.79 -16.90 -8.00
CA PHE A 265 -7.05 -15.50 -8.33
C PHE A 265 -8.46 -15.25 -8.89
N HIS A 266 -9.09 -16.26 -9.48
CA HIS A 266 -10.40 -16.15 -10.15
C HIS A 266 -11.53 -16.90 -9.44
N SER A 267 -11.22 -17.75 -8.47
CA SER A 267 -12.22 -18.58 -7.77
C SER A 267 -11.95 -18.63 -6.27
N ILE A 268 -13.04 -18.72 -5.50
CA ILE A 268 -12.98 -18.78 -4.03
C ILE A 268 -12.59 -20.16 -3.46
N GLY A 269 -12.42 -21.17 -4.30
CA GLY A 269 -12.25 -22.55 -3.84
C GLY A 269 -13.54 -23.20 -3.34
N THR A 270 -13.49 -24.48 -3.02
CA THR A 270 -14.68 -25.29 -2.68
C THR A 270 -15.15 -25.12 -1.23
N GLN A 271 -14.30 -24.62 -0.32
CA GLN A 271 -14.61 -24.48 1.10
C GLN A 271 -15.10 -23.08 1.53
N ALA A 272 -15.06 -22.09 0.64
CA ALA A 272 -15.41 -20.70 0.93
C ALA A 272 -16.81 -20.28 0.44
N ALA A 273 -17.62 -21.24 -0.01
CA ALA A 273 -18.99 -21.05 -0.48
C ALA A 273 -20.02 -21.09 0.64
#